data_aeff42912619a5853affcea7ecb260f8
#
_entry.id   aeff42912619a5853affcea7ecb260f8
#
_cell.length_a   1.000
_cell.length_b   1.000
_cell.length_c   1.000
_cell.angle_alpha   90.00
_cell.angle_beta   90.00
_cell.angle_gamma   90.00
#
_symmetry.space_group_name_H-M   'P 1'
#
loop_
_entity.id
_entity.type
_entity.pdbx_description
1 polymer ?
#
loop_
_entity_poly.entity_id
_entity_poly.type
_entity_poly.pdbx_seq_one_letter_code
_entity_poly.pdbx_strand_id
1 'polypeptide(L)'
;FRYLKTGLAGISHAQCDLLENYAIQWDLHGRQWLQEEDWDGNPDGYSQDWTAAQRARLEELNAIRSQVRGPLSHLAEGLRDAETAGGKMAALYAFLEEIGLPQQLQDKTNWLRERGELQLADEYRQIWELLCRIMDQFVEILGDCPMGREEFVRLLKLVVSQYSVGTIPAALDQVAFSELSMNDRHQVKVLFLLGANDHVLPAAGGETGILTEEDREALLEGGIRLAPHGMEKMALELQNIYAALVKPTQALWVTYPAADRNGTALRPAFVVGRLRRLFPGLKIEKEE
;
A
#
# COMPACT_ATOMS: atom_id res chain seq x y z
N PHE A 1 -6.89 -19.08 -0.27
CA PHE A 1 -5.46 -19.28 0.03
C PHE A 1 -4.68 -18.00 0.33
N ARG A 2 -4.96 -16.84 -0.34
CA ARG A 2 -4.24 -15.60 0.00
C ARG A 2 -4.28 -15.27 1.50
N TYR A 3 -5.45 -15.42 2.13
CA TYR A 3 -5.60 -15.24 3.57
C TYR A 3 -4.79 -16.28 4.36
N LEU A 4 -4.88 -17.56 4.01
CA LEU A 4 -4.15 -18.62 4.71
C LEU A 4 -2.62 -18.42 4.67
N LYS A 5 -2.10 -17.90 3.55
CA LYS A 5 -0.67 -17.60 3.34
C LYS A 5 -0.19 -16.34 4.08
N THR A 6 -1.08 -15.55 4.68
CA THR A 6 -0.67 -14.40 5.50
C THR A 6 -0.10 -14.80 6.86
N GLY A 7 -0.32 -16.05 7.30
CA GLY A 7 -0.01 -16.51 8.64
C GLY A 7 -1.04 -16.10 9.71
N LEU A 8 -2.06 -15.30 9.33
CA LEU A 8 -3.09 -14.82 10.26
C LEU A 8 -4.20 -15.85 10.54
N ALA A 9 -4.24 -16.94 9.80
CA ALA A 9 -5.25 -17.99 9.94
C ALA A 9 -4.97 -18.99 11.07
N GLY A 10 -3.88 -18.81 11.82
CA GLY A 10 -3.51 -19.72 12.91
C GLY A 10 -2.97 -21.08 12.46
N ILE A 11 -2.67 -21.26 11.17
CA ILE A 11 -2.09 -22.47 10.59
C ILE A 11 -0.67 -22.19 10.04
N SER A 12 0.17 -23.21 10.04
CA SER A 12 1.53 -23.11 9.48
C SER A 12 1.52 -23.10 7.96
N HIS A 13 2.61 -22.61 7.36
CA HIS A 13 2.77 -22.66 5.89
C HIS A 13 2.67 -24.08 5.33
N ALA A 14 3.26 -25.07 6.02
CA ALA A 14 3.16 -26.49 5.62
C ALA A 14 1.70 -26.99 5.62
N GLN A 15 0.91 -26.61 6.63
CA GLN A 15 -0.52 -26.91 6.68
C GLN A 15 -1.32 -26.21 5.58
N CYS A 16 -0.95 -24.95 5.26
CA CYS A 16 -1.56 -24.24 4.14
C CYS A 16 -1.28 -24.94 2.81
N ASP A 17 -0.03 -25.39 2.58
CA ASP A 17 0.36 -26.11 1.38
C ASP A 17 -0.36 -27.46 1.25
N LEU A 18 -0.56 -28.19 2.37
CA LEU A 18 -1.34 -29.43 2.39
C LEU A 18 -2.79 -29.17 1.96
N LEU A 19 -3.43 -28.14 2.51
CA LEU A 19 -4.81 -27.77 2.15
C LEU A 19 -4.89 -27.31 0.68
N GLU A 20 -3.93 -26.52 0.22
CA GLU A 20 -3.92 -26.00 -1.15
C GLU A 20 -3.76 -27.14 -2.17
N ASN A 21 -2.83 -28.06 -1.95
CA ASN A 21 -2.63 -29.21 -2.81
C ASN A 21 -3.88 -30.09 -2.89
N TYR A 22 -4.50 -30.38 -1.74
CA TYR A 22 -5.72 -31.15 -1.71
C TYR A 22 -6.89 -30.45 -2.41
N ALA A 23 -7.05 -29.13 -2.18
CA ALA A 23 -8.11 -28.36 -2.81
C ALA A 23 -7.94 -28.26 -4.34
N ILE A 24 -6.70 -28.14 -4.83
CA ILE A 24 -6.39 -28.16 -6.27
C ILE A 24 -6.69 -29.53 -6.85
N GLN A 25 -6.28 -30.61 -6.18
CA GLN A 25 -6.48 -31.97 -6.63
C GLN A 25 -7.96 -32.33 -6.81
N TRP A 26 -8.82 -31.84 -5.91
CA TRP A 26 -10.25 -32.13 -5.90
C TRP A 26 -11.13 -30.97 -6.40
N ASP A 27 -10.52 -29.93 -7.01
CA ASP A 27 -11.18 -28.72 -7.52
C ASP A 27 -12.14 -28.09 -6.49
N LEU A 28 -11.71 -28.02 -5.21
CA LEU A 28 -12.52 -27.53 -4.12
C LEU A 28 -12.52 -26.00 -4.07
N HIS A 29 -13.69 -25.39 -4.26
CA HIS A 29 -13.83 -23.94 -4.27
C HIS A 29 -15.17 -23.45 -3.71
N GLY A 30 -15.25 -22.17 -3.36
CA GLY A 30 -16.49 -21.52 -2.94
C GLY A 30 -17.13 -22.18 -1.72
N ARG A 31 -18.37 -22.62 -1.87
CA ARG A 31 -19.18 -23.19 -0.74
C ARG A 31 -18.62 -24.49 -0.19
N GLN A 32 -17.91 -25.27 -0.99
CA GLN A 32 -17.29 -26.54 -0.55
C GLN A 32 -16.29 -26.35 0.61
N TRP A 33 -15.75 -25.14 0.77
CA TRP A 33 -14.89 -24.79 1.91
C TRP A 33 -15.66 -24.61 3.21
N LEU A 34 -16.91 -24.12 3.14
CA LEU A 34 -17.72 -23.73 4.29
C LEU A 34 -18.74 -24.81 4.68
N GLN A 35 -18.91 -25.87 3.87
CA GLN A 35 -19.81 -26.96 4.19
C GLN A 35 -19.43 -27.64 5.51
N GLU A 36 -20.42 -28.17 6.23
CA GLU A 36 -20.21 -28.84 7.53
C GLU A 36 -19.60 -30.21 7.37
N GLU A 37 -19.97 -30.91 6.31
CA GLU A 37 -19.48 -32.24 6.00
C GLU A 37 -17.98 -32.23 5.74
N ASP A 38 -17.31 -33.25 6.25
CA ASP A 38 -15.88 -33.45 6.00
C ASP A 38 -15.62 -33.74 4.52
N TRP A 39 -14.46 -33.38 4.07
CA TRP A 39 -13.97 -33.81 2.76
C TRP A 39 -13.65 -35.29 2.81
N ASP A 40 -13.99 -36.02 1.75
CA ASP A 40 -13.92 -37.47 1.66
C ASP A 40 -13.06 -38.01 0.52
N GLY A 41 -12.47 -37.14 -0.28
CA GLY A 41 -11.59 -37.49 -1.39
C GLY A 41 -10.27 -38.11 -0.89
N ASN A 42 -9.73 -39.10 -1.60
CA ASN A 42 -8.43 -39.69 -1.27
C ASN A 42 -7.29 -38.68 -1.46
N PRO A 43 -6.46 -38.39 -0.44
CA PRO A 43 -5.37 -37.43 -0.55
C PRO A 43 -4.34 -37.69 -1.65
N ASP A 44 -4.23 -38.95 -2.09
CA ASP A 44 -3.27 -39.34 -3.16
C ASP A 44 -3.94 -39.51 -4.54
N GLY A 45 -5.19 -39.10 -4.71
CA GLY A 45 -5.93 -39.10 -5.99
C GLY A 45 -7.05 -40.12 -6.06
N TYR A 46 -7.43 -40.50 -7.29
CA TYR A 46 -8.60 -41.36 -7.57
C TYR A 46 -8.41 -42.85 -7.24
N SER A 47 -7.56 -43.21 -6.29
CA SER A 47 -7.42 -44.61 -5.86
C SER A 47 -8.66 -45.06 -5.09
N GLN A 48 -9.17 -46.28 -5.41
CA GLN A 48 -10.27 -46.90 -4.69
C GLN A 48 -9.82 -47.60 -3.41
N ASP A 49 -8.55 -47.98 -3.32
CA ASP A 49 -7.99 -48.64 -2.14
C ASP A 49 -7.42 -47.59 -1.17
N TRP A 50 -7.93 -47.57 0.04
CA TRP A 50 -7.50 -46.66 1.09
C TRP A 50 -6.52 -47.32 2.07
N THR A 51 -5.35 -46.75 2.18
CA THR A 51 -4.39 -47.12 3.24
C THR A 51 -4.69 -46.42 4.54
N ALA A 52 -4.21 -46.95 5.67
CA ALA A 52 -4.33 -46.27 6.97
C ALA A 52 -3.65 -44.88 6.99
N ALA A 53 -2.55 -44.74 6.28
CA ALA A 53 -1.83 -43.45 6.16
C ALA A 53 -2.66 -42.40 5.42
N GLN A 54 -3.36 -42.77 4.36
CA GLN A 54 -4.23 -41.86 3.60
C GLN A 54 -5.42 -41.39 4.42
N ARG A 55 -6.02 -42.28 5.23
CA ARG A 55 -7.11 -41.92 6.14
C ARG A 55 -6.63 -40.94 7.21
N ALA A 56 -5.51 -41.20 7.86
CA ALA A 56 -4.93 -40.30 8.84
C ALA A 56 -4.61 -38.92 8.25
N ARG A 57 -4.10 -38.88 7.00
CA ARG A 57 -3.84 -37.62 6.30
C ARG A 57 -5.12 -36.84 5.96
N LEU A 58 -6.21 -37.54 5.60
CA LEU A 58 -7.50 -36.88 5.37
C LEU A 58 -8.11 -36.35 6.67
N GLU A 59 -7.98 -37.08 7.77
CA GLU A 59 -8.36 -36.61 9.10
C GLU A 59 -7.59 -35.35 9.49
N GLU A 60 -6.28 -35.33 9.27
CA GLU A 60 -5.43 -34.14 9.49
C GLU A 60 -5.90 -32.96 8.63
N LEU A 61 -6.15 -33.16 7.33
CA LEU A 61 -6.66 -32.13 6.42
C LEU A 61 -8.00 -31.54 6.88
N ASN A 62 -8.95 -32.38 7.29
CA ASN A 62 -10.24 -31.94 7.82
C ASN A 62 -10.10 -31.22 9.17
N ALA A 63 -9.17 -31.63 10.03
CA ALA A 63 -8.88 -30.93 11.28
C ALA A 63 -8.31 -29.53 11.02
N ILE A 64 -7.34 -29.39 10.10
CA ILE A 64 -6.78 -28.10 9.70
C ILE A 64 -7.86 -27.22 9.06
N ARG A 65 -8.68 -27.78 8.15
CA ARG A 65 -9.80 -27.06 7.53
C ARG A 65 -10.77 -26.53 8.58
N SER A 66 -11.13 -27.35 9.58
CA SER A 66 -12.06 -26.99 10.63
C SER A 66 -11.61 -25.77 11.42
N GLN A 67 -10.30 -25.63 11.69
CA GLN A 67 -9.73 -24.47 12.38
C GLN A 67 -9.97 -23.15 11.63
N VAL A 68 -9.86 -23.16 10.30
CA VAL A 68 -10.02 -21.95 9.48
C VAL A 68 -11.47 -21.73 9.04
N ARG A 69 -12.27 -22.79 9.00
CA ARG A 69 -13.67 -22.74 8.57
C ARG A 69 -14.54 -21.89 9.48
N GLY A 70 -14.43 -22.07 10.80
CA GLY A 70 -15.27 -21.38 11.78
C GLY A 70 -15.29 -19.86 11.57
N PRO A 71 -14.16 -19.17 11.74
CA PRO A 71 -14.08 -17.72 11.55
C PRO A 71 -14.54 -17.26 10.17
N LEU A 72 -14.19 -18.01 9.11
CA LEU A 72 -14.61 -17.67 7.74
C LEU A 72 -16.12 -17.82 7.52
N SER A 73 -16.76 -18.83 8.15
CA SER A 73 -18.20 -19.00 8.09
C SER A 73 -18.92 -17.86 8.78
N HIS A 74 -18.49 -17.48 9.98
CA HIS A 74 -19.06 -16.35 10.73
C HIS A 74 -18.93 -15.04 9.95
N LEU A 75 -17.76 -14.78 9.33
CA LEU A 75 -17.59 -13.62 8.46
C LEU A 75 -18.52 -13.68 7.24
N ALA A 76 -18.61 -14.83 6.57
CA ALA A 76 -19.43 -14.97 5.36
C ALA A 76 -20.93 -14.77 5.67
N GLU A 77 -21.41 -15.29 6.79
CA GLU A 77 -22.77 -15.12 7.29
C GLU A 77 -23.02 -13.67 7.70
N GLY A 78 -22.16 -13.09 8.51
CA GLY A 78 -22.29 -11.70 8.93
C GLY A 78 -22.30 -10.71 7.76
N LEU A 79 -21.47 -10.92 6.74
CA LEU A 79 -21.47 -10.08 5.53
C LEU A 79 -22.72 -10.30 4.65
N ARG A 80 -23.31 -11.50 4.66
CA ARG A 80 -24.53 -11.81 3.92
C ARG A 80 -25.75 -11.21 4.59
N ASP A 81 -25.84 -11.37 5.91
CA ASP A 81 -27.04 -11.06 6.68
C ASP A 81 -27.13 -9.56 7.02
N ALA A 82 -25.99 -8.85 7.05
CA ALA A 82 -25.97 -7.40 7.22
C ALA A 82 -26.48 -6.66 5.96
N GLU A 83 -27.46 -5.79 6.14
CA GLU A 83 -28.00 -4.96 5.05
C GLU A 83 -27.23 -3.65 4.86
N THR A 84 -26.64 -3.10 5.93
CA THR A 84 -25.95 -1.82 5.95
C THR A 84 -24.43 -1.97 5.94
N ALA A 85 -23.74 -0.90 5.57
CA ALA A 85 -22.29 -0.81 5.63
C ALA A 85 -21.74 -0.99 7.04
N GLY A 86 -22.39 -0.42 8.05
CA GLY A 86 -22.04 -0.58 9.47
C GLY A 86 -22.16 -2.00 9.95
N GLY A 87 -23.24 -2.70 9.57
CA GLY A 87 -23.42 -4.12 9.91
C GLY A 87 -22.33 -5.00 9.30
N LYS A 88 -21.93 -4.72 8.04
CA LYS A 88 -20.83 -5.42 7.38
C LYS A 88 -19.47 -5.13 8.03
N MET A 89 -19.26 -3.89 8.47
CA MET A 89 -18.05 -3.51 9.20
C MET A 89 -17.98 -4.21 10.56
N ALA A 90 -19.10 -4.30 11.28
CA ALA A 90 -19.18 -5.05 12.55
C ALA A 90 -18.85 -6.54 12.36
N ALA A 91 -19.34 -7.16 11.28
CA ALA A 91 -18.99 -8.55 10.95
C ALA A 91 -17.49 -8.71 10.65
N LEU A 92 -16.89 -7.75 9.93
CA LEU A 92 -15.44 -7.76 9.68
C LEU A 92 -14.65 -7.57 10.98
N TYR A 93 -15.05 -6.64 11.83
CA TYR A 93 -14.39 -6.39 13.11
C TYR A 93 -14.42 -7.64 14.00
N ALA A 94 -15.60 -8.27 14.13
CA ALA A 94 -15.77 -9.51 14.90
C ALA A 94 -14.86 -10.65 14.38
N PHE A 95 -14.73 -10.78 13.05
CA PHE A 95 -13.80 -11.73 12.45
C PHE A 95 -12.33 -11.42 12.81
N LEU A 96 -11.91 -10.15 12.76
CA LEU A 96 -10.54 -9.77 13.11
C LEU A 96 -10.21 -10.02 14.59
N GLU A 97 -11.20 -9.85 15.48
CA GLU A 97 -11.07 -10.22 16.89
C GLU A 97 -11.04 -11.74 17.07
N GLU A 98 -11.94 -12.48 16.39
CA GLU A 98 -12.00 -13.94 16.47
C GLU A 98 -10.70 -14.62 16.06
N ILE A 99 -10.04 -14.12 15.01
CA ILE A 99 -8.71 -14.61 14.61
C ILE A 99 -7.57 -14.10 15.50
N GLY A 100 -7.86 -13.26 16.49
CA GLY A 100 -6.88 -12.71 17.42
C GLY A 100 -5.86 -11.77 16.78
N LEU A 101 -6.27 -11.02 15.74
CA LEU A 101 -5.36 -10.12 15.02
C LEU A 101 -4.61 -9.13 15.92
N PRO A 102 -5.23 -8.48 16.93
CA PRO A 102 -4.52 -7.57 17.83
C PRO A 102 -3.35 -8.25 18.53
N GLN A 103 -3.54 -9.47 19.04
CA GLN A 103 -2.50 -10.23 19.72
C GLN A 103 -1.40 -10.66 18.75
N GLN A 104 -1.75 -11.14 17.57
CA GLN A 104 -0.79 -11.52 16.53
C GLN A 104 0.10 -10.36 16.10
N LEU A 105 -0.45 -9.14 15.96
CA LEU A 105 0.30 -7.93 15.65
C LEU A 105 1.24 -7.53 16.81
N GLN A 106 0.78 -7.67 18.05
CA GLN A 106 1.61 -7.42 19.23
C GLN A 106 2.77 -8.41 19.34
N ASP A 107 2.51 -9.70 19.13
CA ASP A 107 3.54 -10.75 19.14
C ASP A 107 4.58 -10.51 18.03
N LYS A 108 4.11 -10.11 16.84
CA LYS A 108 4.99 -9.74 15.73
C LYS A 108 5.84 -8.52 16.06
N THR A 109 5.26 -7.51 16.69
CA THR A 109 5.97 -6.31 17.17
C THR A 109 7.09 -6.69 18.13
N ASN A 110 6.81 -7.55 19.12
CA ASN A 110 7.79 -8.00 20.10
C ASN A 110 8.91 -8.80 19.43
N TRP A 111 8.57 -9.72 18.55
CA TRP A 111 9.54 -10.52 17.78
C TRP A 111 10.48 -9.66 16.92
N LEU A 112 9.97 -8.58 16.30
CA LEU A 112 10.78 -7.63 15.54
C LEU A 112 11.72 -6.84 16.44
N ARG A 113 11.25 -6.41 17.62
CA ARG A 113 12.08 -5.70 18.61
C ARG A 113 13.25 -6.54 19.10
N GLU A 114 13.01 -7.82 19.40
CA GLU A 114 14.05 -8.76 19.80
C GLU A 114 15.15 -8.94 18.74
N ARG A 115 14.82 -8.73 17.47
CA ARG A 115 15.75 -8.78 16.34
C ARG A 115 16.42 -7.44 16.00
N GLY A 116 16.08 -6.38 16.73
CA GLY A 116 16.61 -5.05 16.49
C GLY A 116 15.95 -4.29 15.33
N GLU A 117 14.88 -4.84 14.73
CA GLU A 117 14.11 -4.23 13.64
C GLU A 117 13.10 -3.20 14.19
N LEU A 118 13.64 -2.16 14.87
CA LEU A 118 12.83 -1.23 15.68
C LEU A 118 11.86 -0.42 14.84
N GLN A 119 12.25 0.01 13.64
CA GLN A 119 11.38 0.76 12.75
C GLN A 119 10.17 -0.07 12.33
N LEU A 120 10.40 -1.30 11.88
CA LEU A 120 9.33 -2.20 11.45
C LEU A 120 8.43 -2.60 12.62
N ALA A 121 9.00 -2.76 13.82
CA ALA A 121 8.21 -3.00 15.03
C ALA A 121 7.25 -1.85 15.36
N ASP A 122 7.70 -0.60 15.18
CA ASP A 122 6.85 0.57 15.40
C ASP A 122 5.77 0.73 14.33
N GLU A 123 6.03 0.30 13.09
CA GLU A 123 5.01 0.19 12.03
C GLU A 123 3.93 -0.82 12.41
N TYR A 124 4.32 -2.04 12.80
CA TYR A 124 3.37 -3.09 13.19
C TYR A 124 2.52 -2.70 14.40
N ARG A 125 3.10 -2.00 15.38
CA ARG A 125 2.38 -1.52 16.56
C ARG A 125 1.22 -0.58 16.23
N GLN A 126 1.35 0.21 15.16
CA GLN A 126 0.35 1.20 14.76
C GLN A 126 -0.78 0.61 13.91
N ILE A 127 -0.58 -0.58 13.31
CA ILE A 127 -1.53 -1.15 12.34
C ILE A 127 -2.93 -1.32 12.94
N TRP A 128 -3.04 -1.85 14.17
CA TRP A 128 -4.34 -2.09 14.78
C TRP A 128 -5.11 -0.80 15.06
N GLU A 129 -4.46 0.18 15.67
CA GLU A 129 -5.09 1.49 15.94
C GLU A 129 -5.51 2.20 14.64
N LEU A 130 -4.67 2.12 13.61
CA LEU A 130 -4.98 2.69 12.30
C LEU A 130 -6.19 1.99 11.67
N LEU A 131 -6.23 0.67 11.73
CA LEU A 131 -7.34 -0.12 11.20
C LEU A 131 -8.66 0.19 11.91
N CYS A 132 -8.66 0.26 13.25
CA CYS A 132 -9.84 0.68 14.03
C CYS A 132 -10.31 2.08 13.63
N ARG A 133 -9.39 3.03 13.52
CA ARG A 133 -9.72 4.40 13.09
C ARG A 133 -10.34 4.45 11.70
N ILE A 134 -9.82 3.66 10.76
CA ILE A 134 -10.40 3.55 9.41
C ILE A 134 -11.81 2.98 9.48
N MET A 135 -12.02 1.94 10.28
CA MET A 135 -13.33 1.33 10.46
C MET A 135 -14.33 2.28 11.09
N ASP A 136 -13.93 3.03 12.13
CA ASP A 136 -14.76 4.04 12.79
C ASP A 136 -15.18 5.13 11.81
N GLN A 137 -14.24 5.70 11.03
CA GLN A 137 -14.56 6.72 10.03
C GLN A 137 -15.47 6.19 8.92
N PHE A 138 -15.26 4.95 8.49
CA PHE A 138 -16.11 4.32 7.49
C PHE A 138 -17.56 4.19 8.00
N VAL A 139 -17.73 3.77 9.26
CA VAL A 139 -19.04 3.63 9.89
C VAL A 139 -19.67 5.00 10.15
N GLU A 140 -18.90 6.00 10.58
CA GLU A 140 -19.40 7.37 10.78
C GLU A 140 -19.99 7.98 9.51
N ILE A 141 -19.37 7.72 8.35
CA ILE A 141 -19.79 8.31 7.07
C ILE A 141 -20.85 7.47 6.36
N LEU A 142 -20.72 6.15 6.37
CA LEU A 142 -21.49 5.22 5.54
C LEU A 142 -22.29 4.18 6.34
N GLY A 143 -22.20 4.19 7.67
CA GLY A 143 -22.73 3.12 8.53
C GLY A 143 -24.19 2.77 8.28
N ASP A 144 -25.05 3.77 8.09
CA ASP A 144 -26.48 3.59 7.87
C ASP A 144 -26.86 3.34 6.39
N CYS A 145 -25.87 3.42 5.48
CA CYS A 145 -26.13 3.21 4.05
C CYS A 145 -26.38 1.74 3.75
N PRO A 146 -27.50 1.38 3.09
CA PRO A 146 -27.69 0.06 2.52
C PRO A 146 -26.57 -0.22 1.50
N MET A 147 -25.90 -1.35 1.62
CA MET A 147 -24.72 -1.63 0.80
C MET A 147 -24.57 -3.11 0.48
N GLY A 148 -24.33 -3.44 -0.78
CA GLY A 148 -24.02 -4.79 -1.21
C GLY A 148 -22.61 -5.22 -0.80
N ARG A 149 -22.36 -6.52 -0.72
CA ARG A 149 -21.05 -7.06 -0.32
C ARG A 149 -19.91 -6.60 -1.25
N GLU A 150 -20.13 -6.60 -2.55
CA GLU A 150 -19.11 -6.23 -3.53
C GLU A 150 -18.74 -4.75 -3.44
N GLU A 151 -19.74 -3.90 -3.25
CA GLU A 151 -19.55 -2.47 -3.06
C GLU A 151 -18.81 -2.18 -1.76
N PHE A 152 -19.20 -2.82 -0.66
CA PHE A 152 -18.51 -2.74 0.62
C PHE A 152 -17.02 -3.06 0.48
N VAL A 153 -16.67 -4.20 -0.15
CA VAL A 153 -15.27 -4.60 -0.34
C VAL A 153 -14.51 -3.61 -1.22
N ARG A 154 -15.15 -3.08 -2.28
CA ARG A 154 -14.54 -2.08 -3.16
C ARG A 154 -14.25 -0.78 -2.43
N LEU A 155 -15.22 -0.24 -1.69
CA LEU A 155 -15.06 0.99 -0.94
C LEU A 155 -14.06 0.83 0.21
N LEU A 156 -14.11 -0.26 0.95
CA LEU A 156 -13.14 -0.54 2.02
C LEU A 156 -11.71 -0.58 1.47
N LYS A 157 -11.47 -1.26 0.34
CA LYS A 157 -10.15 -1.29 -0.30
C LYS A 157 -9.69 0.11 -0.72
N LEU A 158 -10.60 0.92 -1.27
CA LEU A 158 -10.29 2.28 -1.65
C LEU A 158 -9.87 3.10 -0.42
N VAL A 159 -10.66 3.07 0.65
CA VAL A 159 -10.37 3.81 1.88
C VAL A 159 -9.05 3.36 2.49
N VAL A 160 -8.84 2.06 2.67
CA VAL A 160 -7.58 1.52 3.23
C VAL A 160 -6.36 1.94 2.39
N SER A 161 -6.50 2.01 1.06
CA SER A 161 -5.39 2.41 0.16
C SER A 161 -4.96 3.87 0.32
N GLN A 162 -5.77 4.72 0.95
CA GLN A 162 -5.43 6.13 1.21
C GLN A 162 -4.60 6.32 2.49
N TYR A 163 -4.48 5.30 3.30
CA TYR A 163 -3.72 5.37 4.54
C TYR A 163 -2.37 4.70 4.42
N SER A 164 -1.37 5.33 4.98
CA SER A 164 -0.03 4.76 5.14
C SER A 164 0.37 4.75 6.61
N VAL A 165 1.08 3.73 7.02
CA VAL A 165 1.70 3.71 8.35
C VAL A 165 2.87 4.67 8.31
N GLY A 166 2.78 5.77 9.05
CA GLY A 166 3.86 6.76 9.17
C GLY A 166 4.86 6.31 10.22
N THR A 167 6.12 6.24 9.85
CA THR A 167 7.21 6.13 10.81
C THR A 167 7.85 7.49 11.01
N ILE A 168 7.99 7.90 12.28
CA ILE A 168 8.90 8.98 12.61
C ILE A 168 10.30 8.39 12.46
N PRO A 169 11.18 8.95 11.59
CA PRO A 169 12.54 8.44 11.48
C PRO A 169 13.19 8.35 12.86
N ALA A 170 13.60 7.15 13.24
CA ALA A 170 14.15 6.90 14.58
C ALA A 170 15.56 7.50 14.77
N ALA A 171 16.20 7.97 13.71
CA ALA A 171 17.52 8.57 13.75
C ALA A 171 17.55 9.92 13.03
N LEU A 172 18.13 10.92 13.70
CA LEU A 172 18.43 12.23 13.10
C LEU A 172 19.56 12.15 12.06
N ASP A 173 20.34 11.09 12.06
CA ASP A 173 21.45 10.84 11.14
C ASP A 173 21.03 9.87 10.04
N GLN A 174 20.15 10.34 9.16
CA GLN A 174 19.63 9.58 8.02
C GLN A 174 19.73 10.40 6.74
N VAL A 175 19.97 9.70 5.63
CA VAL A 175 19.79 10.28 4.29
C VAL A 175 18.30 10.24 3.95
N ALA A 176 17.69 11.42 3.79
CA ALA A 176 16.30 11.53 3.33
C ALA A 176 16.26 11.52 1.80
N PHE A 177 15.40 10.67 1.24
CA PHE A 177 15.11 10.63 -0.19
C PHE A 177 13.64 10.99 -0.40
N SER A 178 13.37 12.03 -1.18
CA SER A 178 12.01 12.53 -1.40
C SER A 178 11.86 13.21 -2.75
N GLU A 179 10.63 13.42 -3.18
CA GLU A 179 10.31 14.25 -4.35
C GLU A 179 10.38 15.73 -3.99
N LEU A 180 10.63 16.59 -4.99
CA LEU A 180 10.67 18.06 -4.83
C LEU A 180 9.35 18.66 -4.35
N SER A 181 8.24 18.02 -4.68
CA SER A 181 6.89 18.39 -4.26
C SER A 181 6.65 18.19 -2.76
N MET A 182 7.37 17.25 -2.13
CA MET A 182 7.35 17.04 -0.69
C MET A 182 8.20 18.10 0.00
N ASN A 183 7.59 19.25 0.24
CA ASN A 183 8.28 20.39 0.83
C ASN A 183 8.43 20.23 2.35
N ASP A 184 9.36 19.36 2.75
CA ASP A 184 9.82 19.31 4.14
C ASP A 184 10.58 20.60 4.47
N ARG A 185 10.17 21.31 5.53
CA ARG A 185 10.71 22.61 5.92
C ARG A 185 12.09 22.55 6.59
N HIS A 186 12.67 21.38 6.75
CA HIS A 186 13.94 21.22 7.44
C HIS A 186 15.11 21.68 6.57
N GLN A 187 16.01 22.46 7.15
CA GLN A 187 17.32 22.76 6.55
C GLN A 187 18.18 21.50 6.55
N VAL A 188 18.89 21.27 5.47
CA VAL A 188 19.82 20.15 5.33
C VAL A 188 21.24 20.68 5.14
N LYS A 189 22.24 19.92 5.57
CA LYS A 189 23.64 20.30 5.35
C LYS A 189 24.03 20.18 3.89
N VAL A 190 23.66 19.06 3.28
CA VAL A 190 23.99 18.73 1.88
C VAL A 190 22.73 18.27 1.17
N LEU A 191 22.51 18.78 -0.03
CA LEU A 191 21.42 18.36 -0.91
C LEU A 191 21.98 17.82 -2.23
N PHE A 192 21.50 16.64 -2.64
CA PHE A 192 21.71 16.07 -3.96
C PHE A 192 20.42 16.18 -4.76
N LEU A 193 20.40 17.06 -5.77
CA LEU A 193 19.31 17.17 -6.73
C LEU A 193 19.62 16.27 -7.92
N LEU A 194 18.89 15.18 -8.05
CA LEU A 194 19.11 14.17 -9.07
C LEU A 194 18.20 14.36 -10.28
N GLY A 195 18.70 14.11 -11.48
CA GLY A 195 17.89 14.13 -12.70
C GLY A 195 17.43 15.52 -13.14
N ALA A 196 18.28 16.54 -13.00
CA ALA A 196 17.95 17.91 -13.42
C ALA A 196 17.97 18.08 -14.94
N ASN A 197 17.09 17.35 -15.65
CA ASN A 197 16.91 17.39 -17.09
C ASN A 197 15.71 18.24 -17.50
N ASP A 198 15.77 18.73 -18.74
CA ASP A 198 14.66 19.41 -19.40
C ASP A 198 13.43 18.47 -19.46
N HIS A 199 12.23 19.00 -19.34
CA HIS A 199 10.95 18.28 -19.21
C HIS A 199 10.78 17.44 -17.93
N VAL A 200 11.82 17.28 -17.10
CA VAL A 200 11.74 16.65 -15.78
C VAL A 200 11.73 17.71 -14.69
N LEU A 201 12.50 18.79 -14.89
CA LEU A 201 12.63 19.88 -13.94
C LEU A 201 12.61 21.26 -14.65
N PRO A 202 11.49 22.00 -14.65
CA PRO A 202 10.17 21.59 -14.17
C PRO A 202 9.55 20.48 -15.01
N ALA A 203 8.63 19.71 -14.44
CA ALA A 203 7.88 18.73 -15.20
C ALA A 203 7.03 19.48 -16.24
N ALA A 204 7.21 19.13 -17.52
CA ALA A 204 6.46 19.78 -18.58
C ALA A 204 4.96 19.56 -18.39
N GLY A 205 4.26 20.61 -18.04
CA GLY A 205 2.81 20.60 -17.90
C GLY A 205 2.12 20.59 -19.26
N GLY A 206 2.14 19.46 -19.94
CA GLY A 206 1.55 19.28 -21.26
C GLY A 206 0.41 18.29 -21.31
N GLU A 207 -0.37 18.17 -20.28
CA GLU A 207 -1.59 17.39 -20.36
C GLU A 207 -2.75 18.28 -20.79
N THR A 208 -3.13 18.14 -22.06
CA THR A 208 -4.43 18.52 -22.56
C THR A 208 -5.46 17.58 -21.92
N GLY A 209 -5.95 17.95 -20.74
CA GLY A 209 -7.10 17.30 -20.14
C GLY A 209 -8.36 17.48 -21.01
N ILE A 210 -9.47 16.85 -20.62
CA ILE A 210 -10.77 17.00 -21.30
C ILE A 210 -11.28 18.46 -21.19
N LEU A 211 -10.86 19.20 -20.14
CA LEU A 211 -11.28 20.57 -19.88
C LEU A 211 -10.29 21.55 -20.53
N THR A 212 -10.81 22.50 -21.28
CA THR A 212 -10.06 23.65 -21.80
C THR A 212 -9.77 24.67 -20.67
N GLU A 213 -8.91 25.64 -20.91
CA GLU A 213 -8.67 26.74 -19.95
C GLU A 213 -9.95 27.55 -19.71
N GLU A 214 -10.77 27.78 -20.76
CA GLU A 214 -12.06 28.46 -20.68
C GLU A 214 -13.06 27.70 -19.79
N ASP A 215 -13.11 26.36 -19.93
CA ASP A 215 -13.95 25.52 -19.06
C ASP A 215 -13.52 25.60 -17.60
N ARG A 216 -12.21 25.68 -17.36
CA ARG A 216 -11.64 25.79 -16.00
C ARG A 216 -11.93 27.14 -15.36
N GLU A 217 -11.83 28.22 -16.12
CA GLU A 217 -12.20 29.58 -15.66
C GLU A 217 -13.70 29.65 -15.31
N ALA A 218 -14.57 29.11 -16.16
CA ALA A 218 -16.01 29.06 -15.91
C ALA A 218 -16.36 28.24 -14.64
N LEU A 219 -15.65 27.11 -14.43
CA LEU A 219 -15.83 26.29 -13.20
C LEU A 219 -15.32 27.04 -11.97
N LEU A 220 -14.23 27.76 -12.06
CA LEU A 220 -13.68 28.57 -10.97
C LEU A 220 -14.65 29.72 -10.59
N GLU A 221 -15.23 30.40 -11.58
CA GLU A 221 -16.27 31.41 -11.36
C GLU A 221 -17.51 30.81 -10.70
N GLY A 222 -17.85 29.55 -11.02
CA GLY A 222 -18.88 28.75 -10.36
C GLY A 222 -18.52 28.27 -8.96
N GLY A 223 -17.33 28.63 -8.42
CA GLY A 223 -16.86 28.23 -7.09
C GLY A 223 -16.22 26.86 -7.01
N ILE A 224 -16.01 26.18 -8.14
CA ILE A 224 -15.36 24.86 -8.22
C ILE A 224 -13.87 25.05 -8.42
N ARG A 225 -13.06 24.73 -7.39
CA ARG A 225 -11.60 24.74 -7.49
C ARG A 225 -11.08 23.43 -8.07
N LEU A 226 -10.37 23.52 -9.18
CA LEU A 226 -9.67 22.42 -9.81
C LEU A 226 -8.19 22.39 -9.37
N ALA A 227 -7.51 21.25 -9.65
CA ALA A 227 -6.08 21.17 -9.44
C ALA A 227 -5.33 22.20 -10.30
N PRO A 228 -4.20 22.74 -9.81
CA PRO A 228 -3.37 23.69 -10.54
C PRO A 228 -3.01 23.17 -11.94
N HIS A 229 -3.12 24.03 -12.94
CA HIS A 229 -2.88 23.70 -14.33
C HIS A 229 -2.06 24.80 -15.03
N GLY A 230 -1.48 24.53 -16.19
CA GLY A 230 -0.81 25.50 -17.01
C GLY A 230 0.23 26.34 -16.27
N MET A 231 0.05 27.67 -16.28
CA MET A 231 0.97 28.62 -15.63
C MET A 231 0.99 28.52 -14.11
N GLU A 232 -0.14 28.18 -13.46
CA GLU A 232 -0.19 28.00 -12.02
C GLU A 232 0.61 26.79 -11.57
N LYS A 233 0.48 25.66 -12.26
CA LYS A 233 1.28 24.44 -12.02
C LYS A 233 2.77 24.74 -12.21
N MET A 234 3.12 25.45 -13.30
CA MET A 234 4.50 25.85 -13.57
C MET A 234 5.06 26.73 -12.44
N ALA A 235 4.27 27.70 -11.94
CA ALA A 235 4.69 28.58 -10.85
C ALA A 235 4.95 27.80 -9.56
N LEU A 236 4.08 26.83 -9.23
CA LEU A 236 4.27 25.94 -8.08
C LEU A 236 5.53 25.08 -8.22
N GLU A 237 5.79 24.54 -9.38
CA GLU A 237 7.01 23.75 -9.61
C GLU A 237 8.27 24.60 -9.49
N LEU A 238 8.26 25.81 -10.04
CA LEU A 238 9.36 26.76 -9.87
C LEU A 238 9.57 27.14 -8.40
N GLN A 239 8.51 27.30 -7.65
CA GLN A 239 8.57 27.55 -6.21
C GLN A 239 9.18 26.36 -5.46
N ASN A 240 8.80 25.13 -5.80
CA ASN A 240 9.35 23.91 -5.19
C ASN A 240 10.86 23.78 -5.52
N ILE A 241 11.23 24.03 -6.76
CA ILE A 241 12.65 24.06 -7.17
C ILE A 241 13.44 25.09 -6.36
N TYR A 242 12.93 26.31 -6.27
CA TYR A 242 13.57 27.36 -5.48
C TYR A 242 13.69 26.97 -4.01
N ALA A 243 12.62 26.49 -3.41
CA ALA A 243 12.60 26.03 -2.03
C ALA A 243 13.63 24.92 -1.77
N ALA A 244 13.81 23.98 -2.70
CA ALA A 244 14.83 22.96 -2.60
C ALA A 244 16.26 23.51 -2.70
N LEU A 245 16.51 24.41 -3.65
CA LEU A 245 17.85 24.97 -3.87
C LEU A 245 18.35 25.85 -2.71
N VAL A 246 17.46 26.42 -1.90
CA VAL A 246 17.83 27.26 -0.74
C VAL A 246 17.94 26.49 0.57
N LYS A 247 17.57 25.20 0.59
CA LYS A 247 17.65 24.36 1.81
C LYS A 247 19.07 24.01 2.28
N PRO A 248 20.03 23.68 1.39
CA PRO A 248 21.33 23.23 1.84
C PRO A 248 22.14 24.39 2.46
N THR A 249 22.77 24.09 3.61
CA THR A 249 23.59 25.08 4.34
C THR A 249 25.09 24.95 4.05
N GLN A 250 25.55 23.83 3.49
CA GLN A 250 26.97 23.58 3.24
C GLN A 250 27.27 23.26 1.78
N ALA A 251 26.50 22.34 1.16
CA ALA A 251 26.78 21.93 -0.21
C ALA A 251 25.50 21.57 -0.98
N LEU A 252 25.48 21.92 -2.26
CA LEU A 252 24.46 21.55 -3.24
C LEU A 252 25.12 20.83 -4.41
N TRP A 253 24.66 19.60 -4.67
CA TRP A 253 25.04 18.83 -5.83
C TRP A 253 23.85 18.73 -6.79
N VAL A 254 24.04 19.12 -8.05
CA VAL A 254 23.01 19.01 -9.07
C VAL A 254 23.52 18.10 -10.16
N THR A 255 22.82 17.01 -10.39
CA THR A 255 23.20 16.01 -11.40
C THR A 255 22.13 15.86 -12.48
N TYR A 256 22.57 15.55 -13.68
CA TYR A 256 21.70 15.21 -14.80
C TYR A 256 22.40 14.23 -15.75
N PRO A 257 21.73 13.16 -16.20
CA PRO A 257 22.26 12.29 -17.24
C PRO A 257 22.33 13.01 -18.59
N ALA A 258 23.39 12.76 -19.35
CA ALA A 258 23.58 13.31 -20.70
C ALA A 258 22.79 12.52 -21.76
N ALA A 259 22.42 11.27 -21.46
CA ALA A 259 21.63 10.42 -22.33
C ALA A 259 20.68 9.51 -21.52
N ASP A 260 19.62 9.04 -22.14
CA ASP A 260 18.73 8.03 -21.60
C ASP A 260 19.33 6.61 -21.73
N ARG A 261 18.58 5.59 -21.27
CA ARG A 261 19.00 4.18 -21.34
C ARG A 261 19.18 3.65 -22.78
N ASN A 262 18.59 4.33 -23.76
CA ASN A 262 18.66 3.97 -25.18
C ASN A 262 19.76 4.77 -25.91
N GLY A 263 20.52 5.59 -25.18
CA GLY A 263 21.55 6.45 -25.77
C GLY A 263 21.04 7.75 -26.40
N THR A 264 19.75 8.08 -26.21
CA THR A 264 19.18 9.34 -26.72
C THR A 264 19.70 10.50 -25.86
N ALA A 265 20.27 11.54 -26.52
CA ALA A 265 20.81 12.69 -25.81
C ALA A 265 19.73 13.44 -25.01
N LEU A 266 20.00 13.70 -23.76
CA LEU A 266 19.15 14.47 -22.85
C LEU A 266 19.75 15.88 -22.65
N ARG A 267 18.87 16.87 -22.48
CA ARG A 267 19.27 18.26 -22.20
C ARG A 267 19.18 18.55 -20.71
N PRO A 268 20.13 19.31 -20.14
CA PRO A 268 20.01 19.78 -18.77
C PRO A 268 18.84 20.76 -18.63
N ALA A 269 18.21 20.76 -17.47
CA ALA A 269 17.18 21.71 -17.10
C ALA A 269 17.67 23.16 -17.15
N PHE A 270 16.78 24.10 -17.43
CA PHE A 270 17.12 25.53 -17.48
C PHE A 270 17.74 26.04 -16.17
N VAL A 271 17.39 25.42 -15.04
CA VAL A 271 17.92 25.71 -13.70
C VAL A 271 19.44 25.57 -13.66
N VAL A 272 19.99 24.54 -14.32
CA VAL A 272 21.44 24.32 -14.41
C VAL A 272 22.11 25.53 -15.09
N GLY A 273 21.53 26.04 -16.19
CA GLY A 273 22.00 27.21 -16.87
C GLY A 273 21.93 28.49 -16.02
N ARG A 274 20.89 28.65 -15.21
CA ARG A 274 20.76 29.77 -14.26
C ARG A 274 21.79 29.68 -13.13
N LEU A 275 22.01 28.52 -12.54
CA LEU A 275 23.05 28.33 -11.51
C LEU A 275 24.44 28.68 -12.04
N ARG A 276 24.78 28.28 -13.27
CA ARG A 276 26.07 28.63 -13.89
C ARG A 276 26.25 30.12 -14.12
N ARG A 277 25.17 30.85 -14.40
CA ARG A 277 25.24 32.33 -14.56
C ARG A 277 25.40 33.03 -13.22
N LEU A 278 24.73 32.51 -12.15
CA LEU A 278 24.83 33.06 -10.80
C LEU A 278 26.20 32.78 -10.17
N PHE A 279 26.76 31.62 -10.49
CA PHE A 279 28.03 31.14 -9.93
C PHE A 279 29.01 30.77 -11.07
N PRO A 280 29.72 31.75 -11.66
CA PRO A 280 30.60 31.47 -12.81
C PRO A 280 31.77 30.52 -12.51
N GLY A 281 32.11 30.33 -11.23
CA GLY A 281 33.16 29.41 -10.79
C GLY A 281 32.73 27.96 -10.65
N LEU A 282 31.44 27.61 -10.93
CA LEU A 282 30.96 26.24 -10.88
C LEU A 282 31.66 25.34 -11.90
N LYS A 283 32.26 24.25 -11.41
CA LYS A 283 32.84 23.21 -12.26
C LYS A 283 31.79 22.18 -12.61
N ILE A 284 31.80 21.75 -13.87
CA ILE A 284 31.00 20.59 -14.30
C ILE A 284 31.95 19.41 -14.30
N GLU A 285 31.67 18.45 -13.42
CA GLU A 285 32.35 17.17 -13.43
C GLU A 285 31.56 16.20 -14.31
N LYS A 286 32.25 15.45 -15.14
CA LYS A 286 31.66 14.40 -15.96
C LYS A 286 32.14 13.07 -15.35
N GLU A 287 31.20 12.25 -14.95
CA GLU A 287 31.46 10.84 -14.66
C GLU A 287 31.19 10.04 -15.93
N GLU A 288 32.16 9.19 -16.31
CA GLU A 288 32.07 8.28 -17.47
C GLU A 288 31.34 6.98 -17.09
#